data_c2df041732d61f0af1e626c151178265
#
_entry.id   c2df041732d61f0af1e626c151178265
#
_cell.length_a   1.000
_cell.length_b   1.000
_cell.length_c   1.000
_cell.angle_alpha   90.00
_cell.angle_beta   90.00
_cell.angle_gamma   90.00
#
_symmetry.space_group_name_H-M   'P 1'
#
loop_
_entity.id
_entity.type
_entity.pdbx_description
1 polymer ?
#
loop_
_entity_poly.entity_id
_entity_poly.type
_entity_poly.pdbx_seq_one_letter_code
_entity_poly.pdbx_strand_id
1 'polypeptide(L)'
;MNDEELMAAVAEGDRRAYEALVRAHLPAVTRYALRLLGNARDIEDIAQETFLRLWTNASKWDPAKAKLSTWLHRIAHNLCIDLLRKQQRVLLSGNFDEEFDSESDASGSQDSAPANSSLRGALAELAKLEPSSQQAIEEDAALGALNAAMANLPESQRSALLLCHFQGFSNKEAATIAGLSVRALESLMARAKRNMRLQLEANLYEQ
;
A
#
# COMPACT_ATOMS: atom_id res chain seq x y z
N MET A 1 -12.77 0.09 21.49
CA MET A 1 -12.15 1.39 21.14
C MET A 1 -12.22 1.53 19.63
N ASN A 2 -12.69 2.64 19.13
CA ASN A 2 -12.72 2.94 17.70
C ASN A 2 -11.38 3.59 17.28
N ASP A 3 -11.16 3.74 15.96
CA ASP A 3 -9.91 4.33 15.44
C ASP A 3 -9.66 5.76 15.98
N GLU A 4 -10.71 6.52 16.26
CA GLU A 4 -10.59 7.90 16.76
C GLU A 4 -10.06 7.93 18.20
N GLU A 5 -10.60 7.06 19.06
CA GLU A 5 -10.14 6.93 20.45
C GLU A 5 -8.69 6.44 20.51
N LEU A 6 -8.35 5.45 19.66
CA LEU A 6 -6.99 4.94 19.58
C LEU A 6 -6.01 6.01 19.06
N MET A 7 -6.40 6.78 18.05
CA MET A 7 -5.56 7.85 17.50
C MET A 7 -5.35 8.98 18.51
N ALA A 8 -6.37 9.33 19.30
CA ALA A 8 -6.22 10.29 20.38
C ALA A 8 -5.21 9.81 21.43
N ALA A 9 -5.31 8.54 21.85
CA ALA A 9 -4.36 7.96 22.80
C ALA A 9 -2.93 7.86 22.21
N VAL A 10 -2.78 7.56 20.91
CA VAL A 10 -1.47 7.60 20.24
C VAL A 10 -0.88 8.99 20.23
N ALA A 11 -1.69 10.04 20.03
CA ALA A 11 -1.23 11.41 20.08
C ALA A 11 -0.70 11.81 21.48
N GLU A 12 -1.17 11.14 22.53
CA GLU A 12 -0.68 11.27 23.93
C GLU A 12 0.51 10.32 24.23
N GLY A 13 0.94 9.51 23.27
CA GLY A 13 2.09 8.62 23.41
C GLY A 13 1.75 7.20 23.91
N ASP A 14 0.47 6.78 23.86
CA ASP A 14 0.08 5.43 24.27
C ASP A 14 0.52 4.36 23.23
N ARG A 15 1.52 3.57 23.62
CA ARG A 15 2.08 2.49 22.82
C ARG A 15 1.09 1.34 22.58
N ARG A 16 0.20 1.05 23.55
CA ARG A 16 -0.79 -0.03 23.39
C ARG A 16 -1.85 0.33 22.37
N ALA A 17 -2.29 1.59 22.36
CA ALA A 17 -3.18 2.11 21.34
C ALA A 17 -2.53 2.04 19.94
N TYR A 18 -1.25 2.40 19.84
CA TYR A 18 -0.48 2.26 18.61
C TYR A 18 -0.41 0.81 18.12
N GLU A 19 -0.04 -0.15 19.01
CA GLU A 19 0.00 -1.57 18.68
C GLU A 19 -1.34 -2.12 18.18
N ALA A 20 -2.43 -1.66 18.79
CA ALA A 20 -3.79 -2.03 18.35
C ALA A 20 -4.09 -1.53 16.93
N LEU A 21 -3.71 -0.28 16.61
CA LEU A 21 -3.87 0.29 15.26
C LEU A 21 -2.99 -0.43 14.24
N VAL A 22 -1.74 -0.72 14.58
CA VAL A 22 -0.84 -1.50 13.71
C VAL A 22 -1.47 -2.85 13.40
N ARG A 23 -1.89 -3.59 14.41
CA ARG A 23 -2.51 -4.92 14.23
C ARG A 23 -3.77 -4.87 13.36
N ALA A 24 -4.58 -3.83 13.50
CA ALA A 24 -5.82 -3.68 12.74
C ALA A 24 -5.59 -3.32 11.26
N HIS A 25 -4.62 -2.43 10.98
CA HIS A 25 -4.47 -1.83 9.65
C HIS A 25 -3.30 -2.38 8.82
N LEU A 26 -2.28 -2.98 9.45
CA LEU A 26 -1.09 -3.51 8.77
C LEU A 26 -1.43 -4.51 7.65
N PRO A 27 -2.36 -5.48 7.85
CA PRO A 27 -2.66 -6.46 6.80
C PRO A 27 -3.23 -5.83 5.53
N ALA A 28 -4.02 -4.77 5.65
CA ALA A 28 -4.60 -4.08 4.50
C ALA A 28 -3.54 -3.24 3.75
N VAL A 29 -2.70 -2.52 4.50
CA VAL A 29 -1.62 -1.71 3.96
C VAL A 29 -0.59 -2.56 3.22
N THR A 30 -0.13 -3.66 3.83
CA THR A 30 0.88 -4.55 3.23
C THR A 30 0.34 -5.27 1.99
N ARG A 31 -0.91 -5.76 2.01
CA ARG A 31 -1.54 -6.36 0.83
C ARG A 31 -1.68 -5.37 -0.33
N TYR A 32 -2.03 -4.12 -0.02
CA TYR A 32 -2.08 -3.06 -1.02
C TYR A 32 -0.70 -2.82 -1.64
N ALA A 33 0.32 -2.59 -0.81
CA ALA A 33 1.68 -2.31 -1.25
C ALA A 33 2.26 -3.49 -2.08
N LEU A 34 2.08 -4.74 -1.61
CA LEU A 34 2.54 -5.94 -2.33
C LEU A 34 1.95 -6.03 -3.73
N ARG A 35 0.64 -5.84 -3.87
CA ARG A 35 -0.02 -5.90 -5.19
C ARG A 35 0.34 -4.73 -6.09
N LEU A 36 0.61 -3.56 -5.52
CA LEU A 36 1.00 -2.39 -6.30
C LEU A 36 2.45 -2.48 -6.79
N LEU A 37 3.38 -2.91 -5.94
CA LEU A 37 4.80 -3.03 -6.26
C LEU A 37 5.13 -4.32 -7.04
N GLY A 38 4.36 -5.40 -6.83
CA GLY A 38 4.59 -6.70 -7.45
C GLY A 38 5.76 -7.49 -6.86
N ASN A 39 6.39 -7.00 -5.79
CA ASN A 39 7.49 -7.67 -5.10
C ASN A 39 7.37 -7.48 -3.57
N ALA A 40 7.94 -8.42 -2.81
CA ALA A 40 7.89 -8.40 -1.35
C ALA A 40 9.06 -7.62 -0.70
N ARG A 41 10.09 -7.26 -1.49
CA ARG A 41 11.36 -6.74 -0.97
C ARG A 41 11.20 -5.43 -0.20
N ASP A 42 10.34 -4.54 -0.70
CA ASP A 42 10.20 -3.18 -0.19
C ASP A 42 9.00 -3.02 0.75
N ILE A 43 8.24 -4.11 1.01
CA ILE A 43 6.99 -4.05 1.78
C ILE A 43 7.24 -3.68 3.24
N GLU A 44 8.30 -4.24 3.84
CA GLU A 44 8.65 -3.95 5.23
C GLU A 44 8.94 -2.46 5.42
N ASP A 45 9.73 -1.87 4.54
CA ASP A 45 10.11 -0.45 4.59
C ASP A 45 8.88 0.45 4.40
N ILE A 46 8.01 0.12 3.42
CA ILE A 46 6.74 0.86 3.21
C ILE A 46 5.85 0.77 4.45
N ALA A 47 5.73 -0.40 5.05
CA ALA A 47 4.93 -0.58 6.25
C ALA A 47 5.52 0.20 7.43
N GLN A 48 6.84 0.07 7.66
CA GLN A 48 7.53 0.79 8.73
C GLN A 48 7.34 2.29 8.61
N GLU A 49 7.60 2.86 7.44
CA GLU A 49 7.46 4.29 7.21
C GLU A 49 6.01 4.75 7.34
N THR A 50 5.04 3.96 6.85
CA THR A 50 3.61 4.28 6.98
C THR A 50 3.20 4.39 8.45
N PHE A 51 3.59 3.42 9.27
CA PHE A 51 3.21 3.40 10.68
C PHE A 51 4.08 4.34 11.55
N LEU A 52 5.32 4.62 11.15
CA LEU A 52 6.12 5.69 11.76
C LEU A 52 5.43 7.06 11.55
N ARG A 53 4.94 7.33 10.34
CA ARG A 53 4.17 8.55 10.07
C ARG A 53 2.85 8.58 10.83
N LEU A 54 2.21 7.45 11.07
CA LEU A 54 1.05 7.39 11.97
C LEU A 54 1.45 7.85 13.36
N TRP A 55 2.51 7.31 13.94
CA TRP A 55 2.99 7.67 15.27
C TRP A 55 3.35 9.15 15.38
N THR A 56 4.17 9.64 14.46
CA THR A 56 4.69 11.01 14.49
C THR A 56 3.67 12.09 14.14
N ASN A 57 2.62 11.73 13.41
CA ASN A 57 1.59 12.67 12.94
C ASN A 57 0.19 12.37 13.47
N ALA A 58 0.06 11.57 14.54
CA ALA A 58 -1.24 11.20 15.09
C ALA A 58 -2.10 12.43 15.44
N SER A 59 -1.50 13.48 16.01
CA SER A 59 -2.17 14.73 16.35
C SER A 59 -2.63 15.57 15.15
N LYS A 60 -2.13 15.29 13.93
CA LYS A 60 -2.52 16.00 12.70
C LYS A 60 -3.67 15.31 11.96
N TRP A 61 -4.00 14.08 12.35
CA TRP A 61 -5.11 13.39 11.74
C TRP A 61 -6.46 13.94 12.20
N ASP A 62 -7.36 14.15 11.26
CA ASP A 62 -8.68 14.73 11.51
C ASP A 62 -9.76 13.77 10.97
N PRO A 63 -10.54 13.11 11.87
CA PRO A 63 -11.56 12.15 11.47
C PRO A 63 -12.68 12.77 10.61
N ALA A 64 -12.91 14.07 10.73
CA ALA A 64 -13.90 14.77 9.90
C ALA A 64 -13.47 14.89 8.43
N LYS A 65 -12.16 14.83 8.15
CA LYS A 65 -11.61 14.93 6.79
C LYS A 65 -11.49 13.58 6.10
N ALA A 66 -11.03 12.56 6.83
CA ALA A 66 -10.85 11.23 6.25
C ALA A 66 -10.82 10.14 7.34
N LYS A 67 -11.34 8.96 6.99
CA LYS A 67 -11.15 7.76 7.82
C LYS A 67 -9.67 7.45 7.97
N LEU A 68 -9.29 6.81 9.08
CA LEU A 68 -7.91 6.41 9.33
C LEU A 68 -7.38 5.49 8.23
N SER A 69 -8.18 4.52 7.78
CA SER A 69 -7.83 3.64 6.68
C SER A 69 -7.50 4.40 5.38
N THR A 70 -8.27 5.43 5.03
CA THR A 70 -8.02 6.30 3.87
C THR A 70 -6.71 7.07 4.02
N TRP A 71 -6.46 7.60 5.21
CA TRP A 71 -5.25 8.34 5.50
C TRP A 71 -4.00 7.47 5.45
N LEU A 72 -4.02 6.27 6.05
CA LEU A 72 -2.93 5.30 5.99
C LEU A 72 -2.64 4.83 4.57
N HIS A 73 -3.68 4.50 3.79
CA HIS A 73 -3.49 4.10 2.40
C HIS A 73 -2.96 5.23 1.52
N ARG A 74 -3.27 6.50 1.83
CA ARG A 74 -2.67 7.64 1.14
C ARG A 74 -1.17 7.74 1.41
N ILE A 75 -0.73 7.52 2.65
CA ILE A 75 0.69 7.49 2.99
C ILE A 75 1.39 6.35 2.23
N ALA A 76 0.88 5.12 2.37
CA ALA A 76 1.43 3.94 1.70
C ALA A 76 1.44 4.07 0.17
N HIS A 77 0.37 4.62 -0.42
CA HIS A 77 0.28 4.88 -1.86
C HIS A 77 1.40 5.81 -2.34
N ASN A 78 1.60 6.95 -1.67
CA ASN A 78 2.64 7.91 -2.03
C ASN A 78 4.03 7.27 -1.95
N LEU A 79 4.32 6.53 -0.88
CA LEU A 79 5.59 5.81 -0.73
C LEU A 79 5.82 4.79 -1.85
N CYS A 80 4.80 4.00 -2.20
CA CYS A 80 4.89 3.04 -3.30
C CYS A 80 5.12 3.74 -4.65
N ILE A 81 4.40 4.82 -4.95
CA ILE A 81 4.56 5.57 -6.21
C ILE A 81 5.95 6.21 -6.30
N ASP A 82 6.44 6.78 -5.22
CA ASP A 82 7.79 7.37 -5.18
C ASP A 82 8.87 6.32 -5.42
N LEU A 83 8.72 5.13 -4.83
CA LEU A 83 9.60 3.99 -5.07
C LEU A 83 9.56 3.53 -6.54
N LEU A 84 8.38 3.34 -7.12
CA LEU A 84 8.23 2.95 -8.54
C LEU A 84 8.87 3.98 -9.47
N ARG A 85 8.67 5.27 -9.21
CA ARG A 85 9.30 6.35 -9.98
C ARG A 85 10.82 6.37 -9.84
N LYS A 86 11.35 6.07 -8.64
CA LYS A 86 12.80 5.95 -8.43
C LYS A 86 13.37 4.78 -9.22
N GLN A 87 12.74 3.61 -9.15
CA GLN A 87 13.14 2.42 -9.91
C GLN A 87 13.11 2.67 -11.43
N GLN A 88 12.07 3.32 -11.93
CA GLN A 88 11.95 3.65 -13.35
C GLN A 88 13.05 4.62 -13.82
N ARG A 89 13.41 5.63 -13.02
CA ARG A 89 14.50 6.55 -13.33
C ARG A 89 15.84 5.83 -13.42
N VAL A 90 16.15 4.94 -12.48
CA VAL A 90 17.38 4.13 -12.47
C VAL A 90 17.48 3.27 -13.74
N LEU A 91 16.37 2.63 -14.15
CA LEU A 91 16.34 1.82 -15.38
C LEU A 91 16.55 2.65 -16.64
N LEU A 92 16.06 3.89 -16.69
CA LEU A 92 16.17 4.77 -17.86
C LEU A 92 17.53 5.48 -17.96
N SER A 93 18.18 5.77 -16.83
CA SER A 93 19.46 6.52 -16.81
C SER A 93 20.70 5.64 -17.02
N GLY A 94 20.58 4.32 -16.93
CA GLY A 94 21.71 3.39 -17.16
C GLY A 94 22.88 3.56 -16.18
N ASN A 95 22.81 4.46 -15.20
CA ASN A 95 23.84 4.75 -14.22
C ASN A 95 23.43 4.20 -12.85
N PHE A 96 24.24 3.27 -12.37
CA PHE A 96 24.10 2.67 -11.04
C PHE A 96 24.64 3.56 -9.89
N ASP A 97 25.18 4.73 -10.19
CA ASP A 97 25.82 5.62 -9.23
C ASP A 97 25.25 7.04 -9.35
N GLU A 98 24.20 7.31 -8.58
CA GLU A 98 23.97 8.61 -7.98
C GLU A 98 23.05 8.41 -6.79
N GLU A 99 23.67 8.34 -5.58
CA GLU A 99 23.04 8.66 -4.32
C GLU A 99 22.48 10.08 -4.44
N PHE A 100 21.21 10.20 -4.82
CA PHE A 100 20.53 11.48 -4.74
C PHE A 100 19.95 11.60 -3.33
N ASP A 101 20.70 12.28 -2.48
CA ASP A 101 20.20 12.85 -1.23
C ASP A 101 18.96 13.68 -1.53
N SER A 102 17.79 13.08 -1.41
CA SER A 102 16.58 13.85 -1.18
C SER A 102 16.57 14.18 0.31
N GLU A 103 17.12 15.32 0.64
CA GLU A 103 16.86 16.02 1.90
C GLU A 103 15.34 16.19 2.06
N SER A 104 14.70 15.20 2.63
CA SER A 104 13.46 15.40 3.37
C SER A 104 13.88 15.68 4.80
N ASP A 105 13.76 16.94 5.23
CA ASP A 105 13.87 17.39 6.60
C ASP A 105 13.11 16.45 7.55
N ALA A 106 13.81 15.49 8.10
CA ALA A 106 13.41 14.70 9.24
C ALA A 106 14.61 14.58 10.19
N SER A 107 15.10 15.71 10.68
CA SER A 107 15.90 15.70 11.90
C SER A 107 14.96 15.44 13.08
N GLY A 108 14.83 14.19 13.46
CA GLY A 108 14.07 13.73 14.60
C GLY A 108 14.69 12.44 15.10
N SER A 109 15.42 12.55 16.20
CA SER A 109 15.97 11.55 17.11
C SER A 109 15.54 10.10 16.87
N GLN A 110 16.49 9.25 16.47
CA GLN A 110 16.32 7.82 16.18
C GLN A 110 16.09 6.92 17.41
N ASP A 111 15.91 7.45 18.63
CA ASP A 111 16.01 6.64 19.86
C ASP A 111 14.67 6.33 20.57
N SER A 112 13.50 6.55 20.00
CA SER A 112 12.26 6.38 20.77
C SER A 112 11.05 5.79 20.02
N ALA A 113 11.20 5.24 18.83
CA ALA A 113 10.05 4.65 18.14
C ALA A 113 9.78 3.21 18.64
N PRO A 114 8.66 2.92 19.32
CA PRO A 114 8.25 1.56 19.70
C PRO A 114 7.89 0.71 18.48
N ALA A 115 8.00 1.30 17.29
CA ALA A 115 7.50 0.81 16.04
C ALA A 115 8.13 -0.50 15.56
N ASN A 116 9.43 -0.71 15.79
CA ASN A 116 10.15 -1.79 15.09
C ASN A 116 9.88 -3.20 15.63
N SER A 117 9.70 -3.40 16.93
CA SER A 117 9.48 -4.75 17.47
C SER A 117 8.05 -5.24 17.26
N SER A 118 7.07 -4.36 17.42
CA SER A 118 5.65 -4.68 17.25
C SER A 118 5.28 -4.91 15.79
N LEU A 119 5.86 -4.11 14.90
CA LEU A 119 5.66 -4.22 13.46
C LEU A 119 6.31 -5.49 12.89
N ARG A 120 7.54 -5.81 13.28
CA ARG A 120 8.23 -7.05 12.87
C ARG A 120 7.49 -8.29 13.34
N GLY A 121 6.96 -8.29 14.58
CA GLY A 121 6.11 -9.36 15.09
C GLY A 121 4.85 -9.53 14.25
N ALA A 122 4.15 -8.44 13.93
CA ALA A 122 2.93 -8.47 13.12
C ALA A 122 3.20 -8.87 11.65
N LEU A 123 4.31 -8.44 11.06
CA LEU A 123 4.75 -8.89 9.72
C LEU A 123 5.11 -10.37 9.68
N ALA A 124 5.80 -10.88 10.73
CA ALA A 124 6.12 -12.29 10.85
C ALA A 124 4.85 -13.17 11.01
N GLU A 125 3.83 -12.69 11.72
CA GLU A 125 2.50 -13.35 11.79
C GLU A 125 1.79 -13.34 10.43
N LEU A 126 1.85 -12.24 9.68
CA LEU A 126 1.27 -12.17 8.34
C LEU A 126 1.96 -13.12 7.35
N ALA A 127 3.28 -13.25 7.43
CA ALA A 127 4.05 -14.18 6.61
C ALA A 127 3.70 -15.66 6.87
N LYS A 128 3.20 -15.98 8.08
CA LYS A 128 2.72 -17.33 8.42
C LYS A 128 1.31 -17.63 7.89
N LEU A 129 0.56 -16.62 7.49
CA LEU A 129 -0.81 -16.74 6.97
C LEU A 129 -0.86 -16.95 5.45
N GLU A 130 0.27 -17.25 4.80
CA GLU A 130 0.28 -17.76 3.43
C GLU A 130 -0.51 -19.07 3.39
N PRO A 131 -1.51 -19.21 2.51
CA PRO A 131 -2.34 -20.41 2.46
C PRO A 131 -1.50 -21.60 1.98
N SER A 132 -1.11 -22.47 2.90
CA SER A 132 -0.60 -23.79 2.58
C SER A 132 -1.79 -24.74 2.49
N SER A 133 -2.30 -25.03 1.30
CA SER A 133 -3.01 -26.29 1.03
C SER A 133 -3.32 -26.50 -0.44
N GLN A 134 -3.36 -27.76 -0.81
CA GLN A 134 -3.49 -28.36 -2.13
C GLN A 134 -4.78 -28.05 -2.94
N GLN A 135 -5.73 -27.30 -2.38
CA GLN A 135 -6.88 -26.75 -3.11
C GLN A 135 -6.55 -25.49 -3.90
N ALA A 136 -5.33 -24.96 -3.71
CA ALA A 136 -4.82 -23.73 -4.33
C ALA A 136 -4.39 -23.89 -5.80
N ILE A 137 -4.30 -25.07 -6.38
CA ILE A 137 -3.60 -25.24 -7.69
C ILE A 137 -4.45 -24.72 -8.85
N GLU A 138 -5.77 -24.87 -8.85
CA GLU A 138 -6.64 -24.31 -9.89
C GLU A 138 -7.04 -22.85 -9.59
N GLU A 139 -7.23 -22.52 -8.31
CA GLU A 139 -7.37 -21.12 -7.87
C GLU A 139 -6.05 -20.35 -8.04
N ASP A 140 -4.90 -21.01 -7.90
CA ASP A 140 -3.57 -20.44 -8.05
C ASP A 140 -3.26 -20.05 -9.51
N ALA A 141 -3.70 -20.83 -10.48
CA ALA A 141 -3.53 -20.51 -11.91
C ALA A 141 -4.37 -19.29 -12.32
N ALA A 142 -5.61 -19.19 -11.86
CA ALA A 142 -6.47 -18.03 -12.10
C ALA A 142 -5.98 -16.78 -11.38
N LEU A 143 -5.53 -16.93 -10.13
CA LEU A 143 -4.90 -15.86 -9.35
C LEU A 143 -3.55 -15.45 -9.94
N GLY A 144 -2.77 -16.41 -10.44
CA GLY A 144 -1.52 -16.15 -11.15
C GLY A 144 -1.74 -15.34 -12.43
N ALA A 145 -2.70 -15.73 -13.25
CA ALA A 145 -3.08 -14.98 -14.45
C ALA A 145 -3.60 -13.58 -14.13
N LEU A 146 -4.40 -13.44 -13.08
CA LEU A 146 -4.89 -12.15 -12.60
C LEU A 146 -3.74 -11.24 -12.12
N ASN A 147 -2.83 -11.79 -11.33
CA ASN A 147 -1.67 -11.05 -10.83
C ASN A 147 -0.72 -10.64 -11.97
N ALA A 148 -0.49 -11.52 -12.95
CA ALA A 148 0.29 -11.22 -14.16
C ALA A 148 -0.38 -10.11 -14.99
N ALA A 149 -1.68 -10.20 -15.23
CA ALA A 149 -2.43 -9.19 -15.93
C ALA A 149 -2.40 -7.84 -15.20
N MET A 150 -2.48 -7.85 -13.86
CA MET A 150 -2.34 -6.64 -13.05
C MET A 150 -0.92 -6.05 -13.11
N ALA A 151 0.12 -6.89 -13.12
CA ALA A 151 1.50 -6.43 -13.19
C ALA A 151 1.80 -5.68 -14.51
N ASN A 152 1.11 -6.03 -15.59
CA ASN A 152 1.23 -5.40 -16.90
C ASN A 152 0.44 -4.09 -17.05
N LEU A 153 -0.39 -3.72 -16.06
CA LEU A 153 -1.09 -2.44 -16.08
C LEU A 153 -0.15 -1.28 -15.76
N PRO A 154 -0.34 -0.10 -16.38
CA PRO A 154 0.28 1.14 -15.90
C PRO A 154 -0.02 1.35 -14.41
N GLU A 155 0.95 1.86 -13.64
CA GLU A 155 0.87 2.00 -12.17
C GLU A 155 -0.41 2.72 -11.70
N SER A 156 -0.81 3.79 -12.38
CA SER A 156 -2.02 4.55 -12.05
C SER A 156 -3.30 3.75 -12.24
N GLN A 157 -3.38 2.90 -13.28
CA GLN A 157 -4.52 2.02 -13.54
C GLN A 157 -4.56 0.88 -12.51
N ARG A 158 -3.41 0.29 -12.21
CA ARG A 158 -3.25 -0.75 -11.19
C ARG A 158 -3.67 -0.22 -9.82
N SER A 159 -3.15 0.95 -9.41
CA SER A 159 -3.51 1.59 -8.15
C SER A 159 -5.02 1.85 -8.02
N ALA A 160 -5.65 2.44 -9.04
CA ALA A 160 -7.09 2.72 -9.04
C ALA A 160 -7.90 1.43 -8.85
N LEU A 161 -7.53 0.35 -9.54
CA LEU A 161 -8.20 -0.94 -9.46
C LEU A 161 -8.02 -1.59 -8.08
N LEU A 162 -6.80 -1.53 -7.52
CA LEU A 162 -6.50 -2.04 -6.19
C LEU A 162 -7.31 -1.32 -5.11
N LEU A 163 -7.36 0.00 -5.14
CA LEU A 163 -8.09 0.79 -4.14
C LEU A 163 -9.59 0.51 -4.17
N CYS A 164 -10.21 0.50 -5.36
CA CYS A 164 -11.66 0.35 -5.46
C CYS A 164 -12.15 -1.09 -5.34
N HIS A 165 -11.47 -2.06 -5.98
CA HIS A 165 -11.95 -3.45 -6.03
C HIS A 165 -11.36 -4.36 -4.97
N PHE A 166 -10.11 -4.17 -4.58
CA PHE A 166 -9.45 -5.05 -3.62
C PHE A 166 -9.45 -4.51 -2.20
N GLN A 167 -9.39 -3.19 -2.02
CA GLN A 167 -9.46 -2.56 -0.71
C GLN A 167 -10.86 -2.08 -0.34
N GLY A 168 -11.79 -2.03 -1.32
CA GLY A 168 -13.18 -1.67 -1.08
C GLY A 168 -13.41 -0.18 -0.80
N PHE A 169 -12.50 0.70 -1.18
CA PHE A 169 -12.71 2.14 -1.06
C PHE A 169 -13.73 2.62 -2.08
N SER A 170 -14.57 3.56 -1.66
CA SER A 170 -15.42 4.31 -2.60
C SER A 170 -14.58 5.10 -3.59
N ASN A 171 -15.13 5.43 -4.77
CA ASN A 171 -14.43 6.26 -5.76
C ASN A 171 -13.93 7.59 -5.17
N LYS A 172 -14.67 8.18 -4.23
CA LYS A 172 -14.27 9.42 -3.55
C LYS A 172 -13.05 9.21 -2.64
N GLU A 173 -13.06 8.14 -1.84
CA GLU A 173 -11.94 7.79 -0.96
C GLU A 173 -10.70 7.42 -1.78
N ALA A 174 -10.85 6.56 -2.80
CA ALA A 174 -9.77 6.16 -3.69
C ALA A 174 -9.16 7.35 -4.47
N ALA A 175 -9.98 8.30 -4.92
CA ALA A 175 -9.51 9.54 -5.53
C ALA A 175 -8.71 10.39 -4.55
N THR A 176 -9.15 10.47 -3.29
CA THR A 176 -8.42 11.17 -2.22
C THR A 176 -7.07 10.50 -1.93
N ILE A 177 -7.02 9.17 -1.89
CA ILE A 177 -5.79 8.38 -1.69
C ILE A 177 -4.81 8.64 -2.83
N ALA A 178 -5.27 8.54 -4.07
CA ALA A 178 -4.44 8.70 -5.28
C ALA A 178 -4.11 10.16 -5.63
N GLY A 179 -4.66 11.14 -4.90
CA GLY A 179 -4.48 12.57 -5.22
C GLY A 179 -5.12 13.01 -6.53
N LEU A 180 -6.23 12.37 -6.93
CA LEU A 180 -6.92 12.56 -8.20
C LEU A 180 -8.31 13.15 -7.99
N SER A 181 -8.90 13.70 -9.07
CA SER A 181 -10.34 13.94 -9.09
C SER A 181 -11.11 12.62 -9.26
N VAL A 182 -12.34 12.56 -8.75
CA VAL A 182 -13.21 11.37 -8.89
C VAL A 182 -13.36 10.98 -10.38
N ARG A 183 -13.57 11.97 -11.25
CA ARG A 183 -13.69 11.74 -12.70
C ARG A 183 -12.41 11.16 -13.33
N ALA A 184 -11.24 11.60 -12.88
CA ALA A 184 -9.96 11.05 -13.33
C ALA A 184 -9.81 9.58 -12.87
N LEU A 185 -10.15 9.28 -11.63
CA LEU A 185 -10.14 7.91 -11.11
C LEU A 185 -11.09 6.99 -11.89
N GLU A 186 -12.31 7.42 -12.16
CA GLU A 186 -13.30 6.66 -12.94
C GLU A 186 -12.80 6.37 -14.38
N SER A 187 -12.14 7.34 -15.01
CA SER A 187 -11.50 7.15 -16.30
C SER A 187 -10.37 6.10 -16.24
N LEU A 188 -9.54 6.14 -15.20
CA LEU A 188 -8.49 5.14 -14.98
C LEU A 188 -9.08 3.75 -14.75
N MET A 189 -10.13 3.63 -13.95
CA MET A 189 -10.85 2.39 -13.69
C MET A 189 -11.43 1.78 -14.97
N ALA A 190 -12.04 2.59 -15.83
CA ALA A 190 -12.60 2.12 -17.10
C ALA A 190 -11.48 1.58 -18.03
N ARG A 191 -10.34 2.26 -18.09
CA ARG A 191 -9.17 1.82 -18.87
C ARG A 191 -8.55 0.56 -18.26
N ALA A 192 -8.40 0.49 -16.94
CA ALA A 192 -7.85 -0.66 -16.24
C ALA A 192 -8.69 -1.93 -16.52
N LYS A 193 -10.01 -1.84 -16.39
CA LYS A 193 -10.92 -2.96 -16.67
C LYS A 193 -10.81 -3.44 -18.11
N ARG A 194 -10.74 -2.51 -19.08
CA ARG A 194 -10.58 -2.86 -20.50
C ARG A 194 -9.24 -3.54 -20.77
N ASN A 195 -8.14 -3.02 -20.22
CA ASN A 195 -6.81 -3.57 -20.40
C ASN A 195 -6.68 -4.95 -19.73
N MET A 196 -7.23 -5.11 -18.53
CA MET A 196 -7.29 -6.42 -17.85
C MET A 196 -8.03 -7.47 -18.70
N ARG A 197 -9.19 -7.09 -19.25
CA ARG A 197 -9.97 -8.00 -20.09
C ARG A 197 -9.18 -8.46 -21.32
N LEU A 198 -8.54 -7.53 -22.04
CA LEU A 198 -7.73 -7.86 -23.21
C LEU A 198 -6.57 -8.80 -22.88
N GLN A 199 -5.90 -8.60 -21.73
CA GLN A 199 -4.80 -9.45 -21.32
C GLN A 199 -5.27 -10.85 -20.88
N LEU A 200 -6.40 -10.94 -20.19
CA LEU A 200 -6.96 -12.25 -19.80
C LEU A 200 -7.48 -13.03 -21.02
N GLU A 201 -8.07 -12.34 -22.01
CA GLU A 201 -8.48 -12.96 -23.26
C GLU A 201 -7.25 -13.47 -24.06
N ALA A 202 -6.16 -12.69 -24.15
CA ALA A 202 -4.93 -13.11 -24.80
C ALA A 202 -4.33 -14.39 -24.18
N ASN A 203 -4.27 -14.46 -22.86
CA ASN A 203 -3.75 -15.64 -22.14
C ASN A 203 -4.60 -16.91 -22.35
N LEU A 204 -5.89 -16.78 -22.67
CA LEU A 204 -6.76 -17.94 -22.97
C LEU A 204 -6.52 -18.50 -24.37
N TYR A 205 -5.95 -17.74 -25.30
CA TYR A 205 -5.65 -18.19 -26.67
C TYR A 205 -4.22 -18.75 -26.83
N GLU A 206 -3.37 -18.59 -25.81
CA GLU A 206 -1.99 -19.12 -25.82
C GLU A 206 -1.84 -20.50 -25.12
N GLN A 207 -2.94 -21.05 -24.57
CA GLN A 207 -3.01 -22.41 -24.00
C GLN A 207 -3.69 -23.38 -24.96
#